data_f84558db9a1d1de685ed81dbf59ad41c
#
_entry.id   f84558db9a1d1de685ed81dbf59ad41c
#
_cell.length_a   1.000
_cell.length_b   1.000
_cell.length_c   1.000
_cell.angle_alpha   90.00
_cell.angle_beta   90.00
_cell.angle_gamma   90.00
#
_symmetry.space_group_name_H-M   'P 1'
#
loop_
_entity.id
_entity.type
_entity.pdbx_description
1 polymer ?
#
loop_
_entity_poly.entity_id
_entity_poly.type
_entity_poly.pdbx_seq_one_letter_code
_entity_poly.pdbx_strand_id
1 'polypeptide(L)'
;MLKYFFKVDYEKKKPNIDGFALGIFSSKANADKKIDMAKKCMGFDKEDGFVITKFGVNFPHNIEKHGITLYSVEHEYSITEDGVIYDIVSIFDILGSIEEAEKLVAYLKVHSRIGRAHPDNFEICENVVDDFSCW
;
A
#
# COMPACT_ATOMS: atom_id res chain seq x y z
N MET A 1 -9.86 18.67 2.57
CA MET A 1 -8.54 19.28 2.35
C MET A 1 -7.56 18.21 1.88
N LEU A 2 -6.94 18.45 0.76
CA LEU A 2 -6.00 17.49 0.15
C LEU A 2 -4.65 17.52 0.88
N LYS A 3 -4.19 16.36 1.31
CA LYS A 3 -2.86 16.16 1.90
C LYS A 3 -2.09 15.12 1.09
N TYR A 4 -0.79 15.34 0.91
CA TYR A 4 0.07 14.43 0.17
C TYR A 4 0.91 13.57 1.10
N PHE A 5 1.05 12.30 0.71
CA PHE A 5 1.83 11.30 1.40
C PHE A 5 2.77 10.59 0.43
N PHE A 6 3.69 9.82 0.97
CA PHE A 6 4.70 9.11 0.20
C PHE A 6 4.69 7.63 0.58
N LYS A 7 4.34 6.80 -0.37
CA LYS A 7 4.37 5.35 -0.20
C LYS A 7 5.73 4.83 -0.62
N VAL A 8 6.35 4.00 0.21
CA VAL A 8 7.62 3.35 -0.08
C VAL A 8 7.38 1.87 -0.31
N ASP A 9 7.81 1.40 -1.48
CA ASP A 9 7.76 -0.01 -1.86
C ASP A 9 9.15 -0.48 -2.22
N TYR A 10 9.40 -1.77 -2.01
CA TYR A 10 10.55 -2.44 -2.54
C TYR A 10 10.12 -3.36 -3.68
N GLU A 11 10.62 -3.08 -4.88
CA GLU A 11 10.36 -3.86 -6.09
C GLU A 11 11.70 -4.37 -6.62
N LYS A 12 11.99 -5.65 -6.40
CA LYS A 12 13.22 -6.22 -6.95
C LYS A 12 12.99 -6.66 -8.39
N LYS A 13 13.85 -6.18 -9.29
CA LYS A 13 13.78 -6.49 -10.74
C LYS A 13 14.12 -7.91 -11.13
N LYS A 14 14.33 -8.81 -10.17
CA LYS A 14 14.65 -10.21 -10.44
C LYS A 14 13.39 -11.07 -10.35
N PRO A 15 13.19 -12.06 -11.26
CA PRO A 15 11.93 -12.76 -11.41
C PRO A 15 11.47 -13.63 -10.23
N ASN A 16 12.26 -13.79 -9.17
CA ASN A 16 11.95 -14.70 -8.07
C ASN A 16 11.80 -14.06 -6.70
N ILE A 17 11.68 -12.73 -6.63
CA ILE A 17 11.54 -12.05 -5.34
C ILE A 17 10.37 -11.09 -5.40
N ASP A 18 9.38 -11.36 -4.57
CA ASP A 18 8.21 -10.51 -4.44
C ASP A 18 8.58 -9.16 -3.83
N GLY A 19 8.02 -8.10 -4.41
CA GLY A 19 8.07 -6.78 -3.81
C GLY A 19 7.23 -6.74 -2.54
N PHE A 20 7.51 -5.79 -1.68
CA PHE A 20 6.71 -5.56 -0.49
C PHE A 20 6.68 -4.08 -0.11
N ALA A 21 5.65 -3.69 0.62
CA ALA A 21 5.47 -2.33 1.09
C ALA A 21 6.30 -2.08 2.37
N LEU A 22 6.98 -0.93 2.41
CA LEU A 22 7.72 -0.50 3.58
C LEU A 22 6.92 0.46 4.46
N GLY A 23 5.90 1.09 3.90
CA GLY A 23 5.02 1.98 4.64
C GLY A 23 4.64 3.25 3.89
N ILE A 24 3.95 4.12 4.63
CA ILE A 24 3.48 5.42 4.16
C ILE A 24 4.06 6.50 5.06
N PHE A 25 4.56 7.57 4.47
CA PHE A 25 5.27 8.63 5.17
C PHE A 25 4.68 10.01 4.85
N SER A 26 4.75 10.91 5.82
CA SER A 26 4.18 12.26 5.72
C SER A 26 5.04 13.21 4.87
N SER A 27 6.29 12.84 4.62
CA SER A 27 7.23 13.64 3.82
C SER A 27 8.19 12.74 3.05
N LYS A 28 8.75 13.29 1.97
CA LYS A 28 9.80 12.59 1.22
C LYS A 28 11.03 12.33 2.10
N ALA A 29 11.37 13.27 2.99
CA ALA A 29 12.48 13.10 3.93
C ALA A 29 12.28 11.90 4.84
N ASN A 30 11.07 11.69 5.36
CA ASN A 30 10.74 10.52 6.17
C ASN A 30 10.75 9.22 5.36
N ALA A 31 10.30 9.27 4.11
CA ALA A 31 10.40 8.13 3.19
C ALA A 31 11.86 7.74 2.93
N ASP A 32 12.72 8.71 2.65
CA ASP A 32 14.16 8.48 2.46
C ASP A 32 14.82 7.92 3.72
N LYS A 33 14.43 8.42 4.90
CA LYS A 33 14.91 7.90 6.19
C LYS A 33 14.54 6.42 6.37
N LYS A 34 13.32 6.03 6.03
CA LYS A 34 12.90 4.62 6.09
C LYS A 34 13.70 3.74 5.16
N ILE A 35 14.00 4.20 3.94
CA ILE A 35 14.84 3.47 3.01
C ILE A 35 16.24 3.26 3.58
N ASP A 36 16.84 4.30 4.15
CA ASP A 36 18.17 4.19 4.78
C ASP A 36 18.17 3.20 5.94
N MET A 37 17.13 3.22 6.76
CA MET A 37 16.97 2.25 7.85
C MET A 37 16.82 0.83 7.33
N ALA A 38 16.04 0.61 6.29
CA ALA A 38 15.85 -0.70 5.66
C ALA A 38 17.16 -1.26 5.10
N LYS A 39 17.95 -0.42 4.44
CA LYS A 39 19.27 -0.81 3.94
C LYS A 39 20.20 -1.30 5.05
N LYS A 40 20.15 -0.67 6.22
CA LYS A 40 21.00 -1.02 7.37
C LYS A 40 20.50 -2.24 8.15
N CYS A 41 19.19 -2.29 8.42
CA CYS A 41 18.60 -3.29 9.32
C CYS A 41 18.30 -4.62 8.64
N MET A 42 18.02 -4.61 7.35
CA MET A 42 17.50 -5.77 6.65
C MET A 42 18.47 -6.33 5.61
N GLY A 43 19.65 -5.76 5.47
CA GLY A 43 20.66 -6.23 4.52
C GLY A 43 20.21 -6.15 3.07
N PHE A 44 19.29 -5.25 2.75
CA PHE A 44 18.90 -5.03 1.37
C PHE A 44 20.09 -4.54 0.55
N ASP A 45 20.29 -5.16 -0.59
CA ASP A 45 21.26 -4.70 -1.56
C ASP A 45 20.82 -3.35 -2.13
N LYS A 46 21.37 -2.44 -1.52
CA LYS A 46 21.81 -1.12 -1.87
C LYS A 46 20.95 -0.18 -2.67
N GLU A 47 20.52 -0.33 -3.81
CA GLU A 47 20.06 0.82 -4.60
C GLU A 47 18.89 0.47 -5.49
N ASP A 48 18.78 -0.80 -5.76
CA ASP A 48 17.82 -1.27 -6.72
C ASP A 48 16.55 -1.73 -6.04
N GLY A 49 15.47 -1.08 -6.37
CA GLY A 49 14.17 -1.58 -6.09
C GLY A 49 13.35 -0.78 -5.09
N PHE A 50 13.88 0.25 -4.47
CA PHE A 50 13.07 1.15 -3.65
C PHE A 50 12.36 2.17 -4.54
N VAL A 51 11.03 2.24 -4.41
CA VAL A 51 10.20 3.16 -5.17
C VAL A 51 9.39 4.02 -4.20
N ILE A 52 9.44 5.33 -4.40
CA ILE A 52 8.62 6.29 -3.65
C ILE A 52 7.52 6.79 -4.58
N THR A 53 6.27 6.62 -4.15
CA THR A 53 5.10 7.11 -4.89
C THR A 53 4.38 8.16 -4.06
N LYS A 54 4.27 9.36 -4.61
CA LYS A 54 3.50 10.45 -4.01
C LYS A 54 2.03 10.29 -4.36
N PHE A 55 1.15 10.40 -3.37
CA PHE A 55 -0.30 10.34 -3.57
C PHE A 55 -1.02 11.31 -2.65
N GLY A 56 -2.26 11.66 -3.02
CA GLY A 56 -3.08 12.58 -2.26
C GLY A 56 -4.24 11.88 -1.58
N VAL A 57 -4.58 12.34 -0.38
CA VAL A 57 -5.77 11.91 0.36
C VAL A 57 -6.56 13.13 0.76
N ASN A 58 -7.87 13.12 0.48
CA ASN A 58 -8.78 14.18 0.89
C ASN A 58 -9.31 13.93 2.30
N PHE A 59 -9.26 14.97 3.12
CA PHE A 59 -9.83 14.97 4.46
C PHE A 59 -10.90 16.04 4.58
N PRO A 60 -11.92 15.86 5.45
CA PRO A 60 -12.98 16.86 5.61
C PRO A 60 -12.50 18.16 6.26
N HIS A 61 -11.35 18.10 6.95
CA HIS A 61 -10.75 19.26 7.61
C HIS A 61 -9.23 19.10 7.66
N ASN A 62 -8.53 20.16 8.13
CA ASN A 62 -7.09 20.09 8.29
C ASN A 62 -6.71 19.13 9.42
N ILE A 63 -5.79 18.22 9.14
CA ILE A 63 -5.33 17.19 10.07
C ILE A 63 -3.81 17.22 10.20
N GLU A 64 -3.31 16.72 11.33
CA GLU A 64 -1.91 16.36 11.50
C GLU A 64 -1.61 15.09 10.71
N LYS A 65 -0.55 15.11 9.89
CA LYS A 65 -0.22 13.95 9.05
C LYS A 65 0.60 12.88 9.76
N HIS A 66 1.38 13.26 10.77
CA HIS A 66 2.24 12.32 11.47
C HIS A 66 1.45 11.38 12.37
N GLY A 67 1.70 10.09 12.25
CA GLY A 67 1.12 9.07 13.13
C GLY A 67 -0.36 8.76 12.92
N ILE A 68 -1.01 9.36 11.92
CA ILE A 68 -2.39 8.99 11.59
C ILE A 68 -2.46 7.63 10.90
N THR A 69 -3.63 7.02 10.92
CA THR A 69 -3.88 5.78 10.19
C THR A 69 -4.57 6.07 8.87
N LEU A 70 -4.02 5.54 7.79
CA LEU A 70 -4.65 5.49 6.46
C LEU A 70 -5.11 4.07 6.17
N TYR A 71 -6.11 3.93 5.31
CA TYR A 71 -6.74 2.65 5.00
C TYR A 71 -6.60 2.34 3.53
N SER A 72 -5.88 1.26 3.21
CA SER A 72 -5.79 0.79 1.84
C SER A 72 -6.85 -0.28 1.56
N VAL A 73 -7.49 -0.16 0.40
CA VAL A 73 -8.42 -1.18 -0.10
C VAL A 73 -7.67 -2.07 -1.08
N GLU A 74 -7.53 -3.32 -0.72
CA GLU A 74 -6.78 -4.32 -1.46
C GLU A 74 -7.67 -5.48 -1.85
N HIS A 75 -7.28 -6.17 -2.91
CA HIS A 75 -7.97 -7.36 -3.40
C HIS A 75 -6.95 -8.40 -3.82
N GLU A 76 -7.12 -9.64 -3.37
CA GLU A 76 -6.23 -10.74 -3.71
C GLU A 76 -7.02 -11.99 -4.08
N TYR A 77 -6.65 -12.59 -5.19
CA TYR A 77 -7.15 -13.91 -5.59
C TYR A 77 -6.06 -14.70 -6.29
N SER A 78 -6.21 -16.01 -6.30
CA SER A 78 -5.23 -16.90 -6.93
C SER A 78 -5.80 -17.52 -8.20
N ILE A 79 -4.93 -17.66 -9.20
CA ILE A 79 -5.22 -18.41 -10.41
C ILE A 79 -4.21 -19.54 -10.57
N THR A 80 -4.61 -20.63 -11.19
CA THR A 80 -3.72 -21.74 -11.55
C THR A 80 -3.57 -21.79 -13.06
N GLU A 81 -2.34 -21.74 -13.54
CA GLU A 81 -2.03 -21.80 -14.95
C GLU A 81 -0.79 -22.68 -15.15
N ASP A 82 -0.90 -23.68 -16.00
CA ASP A 82 0.17 -24.66 -16.27
C ASP A 82 0.75 -25.34 -15.01
N GLY A 83 -0.10 -25.61 -14.02
CA GLY A 83 0.29 -26.21 -12.75
C GLY A 83 0.97 -25.27 -11.77
N VAL A 84 1.06 -23.98 -12.10
CA VAL A 84 1.63 -22.95 -11.23
C VAL A 84 0.51 -22.07 -10.67
N ILE A 85 0.58 -21.79 -9.36
CA ILE A 85 -0.35 -20.90 -8.68
C ILE A 85 0.20 -19.48 -8.69
N TYR A 86 -0.60 -18.54 -9.17
CA TYR A 86 -0.26 -17.12 -9.18
C TYR A 86 -1.23 -16.36 -8.29
N ASP A 87 -0.69 -15.48 -7.44
CA ASP A 87 -1.49 -14.56 -6.65
C ASP A 87 -1.61 -13.24 -7.39
N ILE A 88 -2.84 -12.80 -7.59
CA ILE A 88 -3.15 -11.52 -8.24
C ILE A 88 -3.57 -10.54 -7.16
N VAL A 89 -2.71 -9.56 -6.88
CA VAL A 89 -2.94 -8.54 -5.86
C VAL A 89 -3.18 -7.19 -6.53
N SER A 90 -4.24 -6.52 -6.12
CA SER A 90 -4.58 -5.18 -6.59
C SER A 90 -4.78 -4.25 -5.41
N ILE A 91 -4.21 -3.05 -5.48
CA ILE A 91 -4.46 -1.97 -4.52
C ILE A 91 -5.29 -0.91 -5.25
N PHE A 92 -6.53 -0.69 -4.80
CA PHE A 92 -7.45 0.22 -5.48
C PHE A 92 -7.29 1.66 -5.07
N ASP A 93 -7.17 1.91 -3.77
CA ASP A 93 -6.99 3.27 -3.24
C ASP A 93 -6.52 3.24 -1.78
N ILE A 94 -6.05 4.40 -1.33
CA ILE A 94 -5.66 4.64 0.06
C ILE A 94 -6.50 5.81 0.56
N LEU A 95 -7.24 5.60 1.64
CA LEU A 95 -8.28 6.49 2.11
C LEU A 95 -8.03 6.94 3.55
N GLY A 96 -8.65 8.07 3.91
CA GLY A 96 -8.45 8.72 5.20
C GLY A 96 -9.30 8.15 6.34
N SER A 97 -10.33 7.36 6.04
CA SER A 97 -11.20 6.76 7.05
C SER A 97 -11.63 5.36 6.65
N ILE A 98 -11.95 4.54 7.66
CA ILE A 98 -12.46 3.19 7.43
C ILE A 98 -13.82 3.21 6.75
N GLU A 99 -14.66 4.21 7.06
CA GLU A 99 -15.98 4.37 6.45
C GLU A 99 -15.87 4.59 4.95
N GLU A 100 -14.93 5.41 4.50
CA GLU A 100 -14.67 5.61 3.07
C GLU A 100 -14.14 4.35 2.41
N ALA A 101 -13.27 3.62 3.09
CA ALA A 101 -12.75 2.35 2.59
C ALA A 101 -13.86 1.30 2.44
N GLU A 102 -14.76 1.20 3.41
CA GLU A 102 -15.92 0.30 3.35
C GLU A 102 -16.87 0.66 2.20
N LYS A 103 -17.10 1.96 1.97
CA LYS A 103 -17.91 2.44 0.85
C LYS A 103 -17.27 2.09 -0.49
N LEU A 104 -15.96 2.22 -0.60
CA LEU A 104 -15.24 1.84 -1.81
C LEU A 104 -15.35 0.34 -2.08
N VAL A 105 -15.19 -0.50 -1.07
CA VAL A 105 -15.37 -1.95 -1.20
C VAL A 105 -16.78 -2.28 -1.70
N ALA A 106 -17.80 -1.68 -1.11
CA ALA A 106 -19.20 -1.89 -1.53
C ALA A 106 -19.41 -1.49 -3.00
N TYR A 107 -18.83 -0.37 -3.40
CA TYR A 107 -18.89 0.11 -4.79
C TYR A 107 -18.19 -0.87 -5.75
N LEU A 108 -17.00 -1.32 -5.40
CA LEU A 108 -16.19 -2.21 -6.26
C LEU A 108 -16.81 -3.60 -6.41
N LYS A 109 -17.50 -4.11 -5.41
CA LYS A 109 -18.22 -5.39 -5.49
C LYS A 109 -19.31 -5.38 -6.59
N VAL A 110 -19.88 -4.21 -6.85
CA VAL A 110 -20.96 -4.04 -7.84
C VAL A 110 -20.45 -3.57 -9.18
N HIS A 111 -19.47 -2.67 -9.20
CA HIS A 111 -19.06 -1.94 -10.41
C HIS A 111 -17.74 -2.38 -11.01
N SER A 112 -16.87 -3.06 -10.27
CA SER A 112 -15.63 -3.55 -10.84
C SER A 112 -15.75 -4.98 -11.33
N ARG A 113 -15.00 -5.30 -12.38
CA ARG A 113 -14.97 -6.66 -12.93
C ARG A 113 -14.44 -7.66 -11.91
N ILE A 114 -13.35 -7.32 -11.25
CA ILE A 114 -12.72 -8.17 -10.24
C ILE A 114 -13.58 -8.32 -8.99
N GLY A 115 -14.26 -7.24 -8.57
CA GLY A 115 -15.16 -7.25 -7.42
C GLY A 115 -16.40 -8.10 -7.64
N ARG A 116 -16.95 -8.09 -8.85
CA ARG A 116 -18.08 -8.96 -9.20
C ARG A 116 -17.67 -10.44 -9.27
N ALA A 117 -16.47 -10.71 -9.78
CA ALA A 117 -15.96 -12.07 -9.91
C ALA A 117 -15.54 -12.67 -8.56
N HIS A 118 -14.94 -11.86 -7.67
CA HIS A 118 -14.39 -12.30 -6.38
C HIS A 118 -14.79 -11.33 -5.27
N PRO A 119 -16.10 -11.25 -4.89
CA PRO A 119 -16.58 -10.22 -3.97
C PRO A 119 -16.11 -10.38 -2.52
N ASP A 120 -15.69 -11.57 -2.13
CA ASP A 120 -15.26 -11.86 -0.75
C ASP A 120 -13.75 -11.73 -0.53
N ASN A 121 -13.02 -11.28 -1.56
CA ASN A 121 -11.57 -11.22 -1.53
C ASN A 121 -11.02 -9.81 -1.29
N PHE A 122 -11.86 -8.86 -0.88
CA PHE A 122 -11.41 -7.53 -0.49
C PHE A 122 -10.89 -7.51 0.93
N GLU A 123 -9.85 -6.73 1.15
CA GLU A 123 -9.26 -6.49 2.46
C GLU A 123 -9.02 -5.00 2.64
N ILE A 124 -9.32 -4.49 3.83
CA ILE A 124 -8.98 -3.13 4.24
C ILE A 124 -7.80 -3.22 5.19
N CYS A 125 -6.66 -2.66 4.79
CA CYS A 125 -5.44 -2.69 5.56
C CYS A 125 -5.17 -1.36 6.23
N GLU A 126 -4.81 -1.38 7.50
CA GLU A 126 -4.41 -0.21 8.25
C GLU A 126 -2.95 0.12 8.02
N ASN A 127 -2.65 1.40 7.79
CA ASN A 127 -1.30 1.88 7.57
C ASN A 127 -1.06 3.09 8.48
N VAL A 128 -0.23 2.94 9.49
CA VAL A 128 0.16 4.05 10.36
C VAL A 128 1.23 4.87 9.66
N VAL A 129 0.96 6.16 9.47
CA VAL A 129 1.87 7.08 8.80
C VAL A 129 3.10 7.35 9.67
N ASP A 130 4.27 7.35 9.06
CA ASP A 130 5.57 7.52 9.72
C ASP A 130 5.89 6.42 10.75
N ASP A 131 5.54 5.19 10.42
CA ASP A 131 5.96 4.05 11.21
C ASP A 131 7.39 3.64 10.81
N PHE A 132 8.33 3.89 11.70
CA PHE A 132 9.74 3.55 11.53
C PHE A 132 10.15 2.26 12.23
N SER A 133 9.19 1.46 12.68
CA SER A 133 9.50 0.19 13.33
C SER A 133 10.25 -0.75 12.38
N CYS A 134 11.23 -1.48 12.92
CA CYS A 134 11.88 -2.56 12.19
C CYS A 134 11.07 -3.84 12.34
N TRP A 135 10.99 -4.58 11.26
CA TRP A 135 10.31 -5.87 11.24
C TRP A 135 11.04 -6.94 12.03
#